data_3bd6e6c74815e65c04382b51866751cf
#
_entry.id   3bd6e6c74815e65c04382b51866751cf
#
_cell.length_a   1.000
_cell.length_b   1.000
_cell.length_c   1.000
_cell.angle_alpha   90.00
_cell.angle_beta   90.00
_cell.angle_gamma   90.00
#
_symmetry.space_group_name_H-M   'P 1'
#
loop_
_entity.id
_entity.type
_entity.pdbx_description
1 polymer ?
#
loop_
_entity_poly.entity_id
_entity_poly.type
_entity_poly.pdbx_seq_one_letter_code
_entity_poly.pdbx_strand_id
1 'polypeptide(L)'
;MVHLGVTVAYARTHFQGEPDLAQHDALADWAARCGFAGIEVAAFSQEHLARDFSDLEALRRCAARWRDCGVAVSAFEAGFLRHLVISEDPATRRRATEGLKRSLEVARALGTDLVYFHSAPHPSWTVEIRRLYDDFSPPVNVEIPPTFRWEHAWAQYVNTIGTMAEVAAQARMRLAMEVRPYEMVSTADGARRLMEAAGSSALGVVFDTAHFFVQKEILPVAIEKLAGRIFLVHLADNDGVFDYHWAPGRGQVPWESTLRALRKVGYQGFANIDVAGTYDDIDGEICFGRDFIRPRMSAWGQGAAAEG
;
A
#
# COMPACT_ATOMS: atom_id res chain seq x y z
N MET A 1 -16.73 9.44 -2.14
CA MET A 1 -16.73 8.62 -3.41
C MET A 1 -15.43 7.84 -3.45
N VAL A 2 -15.46 6.60 -3.97
CA VAL A 2 -14.25 5.78 -4.15
C VAL A 2 -13.84 5.82 -5.61
N HIS A 3 -12.55 6.04 -5.86
CA HIS A 3 -11.95 6.16 -7.19
C HIS A 3 -11.06 4.95 -7.48
N LEU A 4 -11.11 4.42 -8.69
CA LEU A 4 -10.18 3.38 -9.11
C LEU A 4 -8.86 4.00 -9.60
N GLY A 5 -7.77 3.49 -9.09
CA GLY A 5 -6.42 3.81 -9.52
C GLY A 5 -5.62 2.55 -9.84
N VAL A 6 -4.33 2.74 -10.09
CA VAL A 6 -3.37 1.67 -10.31
C VAL A 6 -2.14 1.89 -9.44
N THR A 7 -1.60 0.79 -8.90
CA THR A 7 -0.42 0.83 -8.03
C THR A 7 0.88 0.98 -8.82
N VAL A 8 1.93 1.32 -8.11
CA VAL A 8 3.29 1.36 -8.66
C VAL A 8 3.82 -0.04 -9.03
N ALA A 9 3.25 -1.11 -8.49
CA ALA A 9 3.63 -2.48 -8.85
C ALA A 9 3.43 -2.75 -10.36
N TYR A 10 2.33 -2.23 -10.95
CA TYR A 10 2.15 -2.24 -12.39
C TYR A 10 3.29 -1.50 -13.11
N ALA A 11 3.60 -0.27 -12.69
CA ALA A 11 4.66 0.51 -13.34
C ALA A 11 6.02 -0.20 -13.28
N ARG A 12 6.37 -0.81 -12.15
CA ARG A 12 7.59 -1.61 -12.01
C ARG A 12 7.64 -2.81 -12.94
N THR A 13 6.50 -3.50 -13.11
CA THR A 13 6.39 -4.64 -14.01
C THR A 13 6.47 -4.21 -15.47
N HIS A 14 5.73 -3.16 -15.84
CA HIS A 14 5.67 -2.63 -17.20
C HIS A 14 7.02 -2.05 -17.68
N PHE A 15 7.68 -1.25 -16.83
CA PHE A 15 8.96 -0.62 -17.14
C PHE A 15 10.18 -1.43 -16.72
N GLN A 16 9.99 -2.61 -16.12
CA GLN A 16 11.04 -3.52 -15.68
C GLN A 16 12.08 -2.89 -14.73
N GLY A 17 11.62 -2.06 -13.79
CA GLY A 17 12.52 -1.40 -12.84
C GLY A 17 11.86 -0.34 -11.95
N GLU A 18 12.68 0.58 -11.45
CA GLU A 18 12.23 1.74 -10.69
C GLU A 18 11.82 2.83 -11.69
N PRO A 19 10.52 3.17 -11.82
CA PRO A 19 10.06 4.12 -12.82
C PRO A 19 10.52 5.55 -12.46
N ASP A 20 11.13 6.21 -13.42
CA ASP A 20 11.46 7.63 -13.35
C ASP A 20 10.24 8.54 -13.61
N LEU A 21 10.45 9.86 -13.56
CA LEU A 21 9.36 10.82 -13.74
C LEU A 21 8.73 10.77 -15.14
N ALA A 22 9.51 10.50 -16.19
CA ALA A 22 9.02 10.37 -17.54
C ALA A 22 8.16 9.10 -17.74
N GLN A 23 8.54 8.02 -17.06
CA GLN A 23 7.78 6.79 -17.03
C GLN A 23 6.47 6.94 -16.24
N HIS A 24 6.46 7.71 -15.15
CA HIS A 24 5.22 8.08 -14.46
C HIS A 24 4.30 8.97 -15.34
N ASP A 25 4.87 9.79 -16.21
CA ASP A 25 4.13 10.52 -17.20
C ASP A 25 3.40 9.59 -18.19
N ALA A 26 4.14 8.65 -18.76
CA ALA A 26 3.56 7.64 -19.65
C ALA A 26 2.49 6.78 -18.94
N LEU A 27 2.72 6.46 -17.65
CA LEU A 27 1.74 5.77 -16.81
C LEU A 27 0.46 6.59 -16.65
N ALA A 28 0.55 7.89 -16.36
CA ALA A 28 -0.62 8.75 -16.19
C ALA A 28 -1.45 8.84 -17.47
N ASP A 29 -0.79 9.00 -18.63
CA ASP A 29 -1.45 8.99 -19.93
C ASP A 29 -2.15 7.65 -20.23
N TRP A 30 -1.49 6.53 -19.90
CA TRP A 30 -2.09 5.21 -20.05
C TRP A 30 -3.28 5.04 -19.10
N ALA A 31 -3.15 5.43 -17.83
CA ALA A 31 -4.21 5.36 -16.83
C ALA A 31 -5.45 6.16 -17.27
N ALA A 32 -5.25 7.37 -17.82
CA ALA A 32 -6.33 8.19 -18.36
C ALA A 32 -7.08 7.47 -19.50
N ARG A 33 -6.33 6.92 -20.47
CA ARG A 33 -6.92 6.16 -21.59
C ARG A 33 -7.68 4.93 -21.12
N CYS A 34 -7.20 4.27 -20.09
CA CYS A 34 -7.85 3.10 -19.47
C CYS A 34 -8.97 3.49 -18.49
N GLY A 35 -9.23 4.78 -18.27
CA GLY A 35 -10.30 5.29 -17.42
C GLY A 35 -10.04 5.07 -15.93
N PHE A 36 -8.79 5.02 -15.49
CA PHE A 36 -8.41 5.14 -14.09
C PHE A 36 -8.40 6.61 -13.67
N ALA A 37 -8.73 6.86 -12.40
CA ALA A 37 -8.75 8.20 -11.84
C ALA A 37 -7.49 8.52 -11.01
N GLY A 38 -6.59 7.56 -10.84
CA GLY A 38 -5.38 7.75 -10.04
C GLY A 38 -4.25 6.78 -10.36
N ILE A 39 -3.05 7.23 -10.02
CA ILE A 39 -1.82 6.44 -10.05
C ILE A 39 -1.09 6.59 -8.72
N GLU A 40 -0.26 5.63 -8.39
CA GLU A 40 0.76 5.78 -7.35
C GLU A 40 2.08 6.22 -7.95
N VAL A 41 2.83 6.97 -7.15
CA VAL A 41 4.22 7.35 -7.45
C VAL A 41 5.08 6.85 -6.31
N ALA A 42 6.28 6.32 -6.60
CA ALA A 42 7.13 5.70 -5.57
C ALA A 42 8.60 6.09 -5.67
N ALA A 43 9.26 6.06 -4.51
CA ALA A 43 10.72 5.99 -4.41
C ALA A 43 11.13 4.74 -3.62
N PHE A 44 11.95 3.89 -4.23
CA PHE A 44 12.37 2.60 -3.64
C PHE A 44 13.71 2.67 -2.91
N SER A 45 14.50 3.73 -3.16
CA SER A 45 15.74 4.03 -2.45
C SER A 45 15.85 5.52 -2.16
N GLN A 46 16.74 5.90 -1.22
CA GLN A 46 17.04 7.31 -0.98
C GLN A 46 17.71 7.97 -2.19
N GLU A 47 18.49 7.20 -2.92
CA GLU A 47 19.14 7.61 -4.17
C GLU A 47 18.10 7.87 -5.27
N HIS A 48 17.10 7.00 -5.42
CA HIS A 48 15.97 7.19 -6.33
C HIS A 48 15.20 8.47 -5.97
N LEU A 49 14.86 8.65 -4.68
CA LEU A 49 14.18 9.85 -4.19
C LEU A 49 14.98 11.14 -4.51
N ALA A 50 16.30 11.11 -4.33
CA ALA A 50 17.15 12.26 -4.59
C ALA A 50 17.36 12.54 -6.09
N ARG A 51 17.47 11.49 -6.91
CA ARG A 51 17.71 11.61 -8.34
C ARG A 51 16.50 12.13 -9.10
N ASP A 52 15.33 11.51 -8.86
CA ASP A 52 14.15 11.70 -9.73
C ASP A 52 13.10 12.66 -9.11
N PHE A 53 13.13 12.88 -7.79
CA PHE A 53 12.13 13.68 -7.10
C PHE A 53 12.71 14.93 -6.40
N SER A 54 13.86 15.43 -6.86
CA SER A 54 14.50 16.60 -6.25
C SER A 54 13.90 17.94 -6.70
N ASP A 55 13.42 18.05 -7.94
CA ASP A 55 12.79 19.25 -8.48
C ASP A 55 11.29 19.29 -8.19
N LEU A 56 10.92 19.91 -7.05
CA LEU A 56 9.53 20.02 -6.63
C LEU A 56 8.65 20.84 -7.60
N GLU A 57 9.23 21.76 -8.36
CA GLU A 57 8.47 22.52 -9.38
C GLU A 57 8.16 21.67 -10.61
N ALA A 58 9.09 20.83 -11.04
CA ALA A 58 8.81 19.85 -12.08
C ALA A 58 7.70 18.88 -11.64
N LEU A 59 7.73 18.39 -10.40
CA LEU A 59 6.69 17.52 -9.86
C LEU A 59 5.31 18.19 -9.85
N ARG A 60 5.23 19.47 -9.46
CA ARG A 60 3.97 20.23 -9.50
C ARG A 60 3.43 20.37 -10.93
N ARG A 61 4.30 20.63 -11.90
CA ARG A 61 3.91 20.71 -13.32
C ARG A 61 3.39 19.38 -13.85
N CYS A 62 4.07 18.27 -13.56
CA CYS A 62 3.61 16.92 -13.91
C CYS A 62 2.25 16.61 -13.29
N ALA A 63 2.11 16.80 -11.98
CA ALA A 63 0.86 16.56 -11.26
C ALA A 63 -0.30 17.43 -11.79
N ALA A 64 -0.04 18.66 -12.18
CA ALA A 64 -1.06 19.52 -12.79
C ALA A 64 -1.53 18.95 -14.14
N ARG A 65 -0.59 18.55 -15.01
CA ARG A 65 -0.90 17.93 -16.31
C ARG A 65 -1.68 16.63 -16.15
N TRP A 66 -1.30 15.76 -15.19
CA TRP A 66 -2.02 14.52 -14.94
C TRP A 66 -3.46 14.76 -14.49
N ARG A 67 -3.67 15.74 -13.59
CA ARG A 67 -5.02 16.17 -13.18
C ARG A 67 -5.86 16.70 -14.34
N ASP A 68 -5.25 17.45 -15.27
CA ASP A 68 -5.93 17.95 -16.47
C ASP A 68 -6.39 16.79 -17.37
N CYS A 69 -5.68 15.64 -17.33
CA CYS A 69 -6.09 14.39 -17.98
C CYS A 69 -7.06 13.55 -17.13
N GLY A 70 -7.47 14.01 -15.95
CA GLY A 70 -8.38 13.30 -15.05
C GLY A 70 -7.71 12.28 -14.15
N VAL A 71 -6.38 12.29 -14.03
CA VAL A 71 -5.60 11.35 -13.18
C VAL A 71 -4.94 12.10 -12.03
N ALA A 72 -5.22 11.70 -10.79
CA ALA A 72 -4.57 12.23 -9.59
C ALA A 72 -3.50 11.28 -9.07
N VAL A 73 -2.58 11.77 -8.24
CA VAL A 73 -1.70 10.90 -7.46
C VAL A 73 -2.46 10.44 -6.22
N SER A 74 -2.75 9.15 -6.15
CA SER A 74 -3.50 8.54 -5.04
C SER A 74 -2.69 8.46 -3.75
N ALA A 75 -1.39 8.16 -3.87
CA ALA A 75 -0.44 8.11 -2.77
C ALA A 75 1.00 8.18 -3.28
N PHE A 76 1.93 8.53 -2.39
CA PHE A 76 3.36 8.39 -2.62
C PHE A 76 3.92 7.24 -1.77
N GLU A 77 4.47 6.22 -2.43
CA GLU A 77 5.15 5.12 -1.77
C GLU A 77 6.60 5.50 -1.44
N ALA A 78 6.93 5.50 -0.16
CA ALA A 78 8.29 5.62 0.33
C ALA A 78 8.85 4.23 0.68
N GLY A 79 9.02 3.37 -0.34
CA GLY A 79 9.37 1.96 -0.18
C GLY A 79 10.67 1.70 0.58
N PHE A 80 11.64 2.61 0.47
CA PHE A 80 12.91 2.54 1.19
C PHE A 80 12.76 2.65 2.72
N LEU A 81 11.66 3.21 3.23
CA LEU A 81 11.44 3.34 4.68
C LEU A 81 11.28 1.98 5.36
N ARG A 82 10.81 0.96 4.64
CA ARG A 82 10.52 -0.38 5.15
C ARG A 82 11.65 -0.94 6.03
N HIS A 83 12.88 -0.88 5.55
CA HIS A 83 14.04 -1.42 6.25
C HIS A 83 14.65 -0.46 7.28
N LEU A 84 14.41 0.84 7.11
CA LEU A 84 14.92 1.85 8.04
C LEU A 84 14.11 1.87 9.35
N VAL A 85 12.79 1.73 9.26
CA VAL A 85 11.88 1.84 10.43
C VAL A 85 12.06 0.70 11.43
N ILE A 86 12.46 -0.48 10.97
CA ILE A 86 12.61 -1.70 11.79
C ILE A 86 14.05 -1.95 12.24
N SER A 87 15.01 -1.11 11.84
CA SER A 87 16.42 -1.29 12.17
C SER A 87 16.68 -1.26 13.67
N GLU A 88 17.56 -2.11 14.14
CA GLU A 88 18.04 -2.08 15.52
C GLU A 88 18.94 -0.87 15.82
N ASP A 89 19.58 -0.31 14.77
CA ASP A 89 20.44 0.88 14.90
C ASP A 89 19.62 2.18 15.01
N PRO A 90 19.74 2.93 16.11
CA PRO A 90 19.03 4.19 16.30
C PRO A 90 19.35 5.26 15.25
N ALA A 91 20.57 5.27 14.69
CA ALA A 91 20.95 6.22 13.65
C ALA A 91 20.19 5.93 12.35
N THR A 92 20.05 4.66 12.00
CA THR A 92 19.25 4.22 10.85
C THR A 92 17.77 4.56 11.03
N ARG A 93 17.19 4.37 12.22
CA ARG A 93 15.80 4.79 12.49
C ARG A 93 15.60 6.31 12.40
N ARG A 94 16.57 7.13 12.80
CA ARG A 94 16.51 8.58 12.56
C ARG A 94 16.50 8.93 11.08
N ARG A 95 17.26 8.20 10.25
CA ARG A 95 17.23 8.35 8.79
C ARG A 95 15.85 8.04 8.19
N ALA A 96 15.08 7.14 8.80
CA ALA A 96 13.69 6.90 8.39
C ALA A 96 12.84 8.17 8.55
N THR A 97 12.96 8.86 9.68
CA THR A 97 12.22 10.11 9.92
C THR A 97 12.63 11.21 8.95
N GLU A 98 13.92 11.38 8.64
CA GLU A 98 14.38 12.35 7.65
C GLU A 98 13.94 11.98 6.22
N GLY A 99 14.00 10.71 5.87
CA GLY A 99 13.48 10.21 4.59
C GLY A 99 11.97 10.47 4.45
N LEU A 100 11.19 10.26 5.52
CA LEU A 100 9.78 10.59 5.53
C LEU A 100 9.53 12.09 5.30
N LYS A 101 10.25 12.99 5.97
CA LYS A 101 10.08 14.44 5.77
C LYS A 101 10.21 14.80 4.29
N ARG A 102 11.23 14.27 3.63
CA ARG A 102 11.44 14.50 2.19
C ARG A 102 10.33 13.89 1.35
N SER A 103 9.86 12.68 1.69
CA SER A 103 8.74 12.03 0.99
C SER A 103 7.43 12.83 1.13
N LEU A 104 7.18 13.45 2.29
CA LEU A 104 6.02 14.32 2.50
C LEU A 104 6.09 15.59 1.62
N GLU A 105 7.28 16.19 1.44
CA GLU A 105 7.46 17.33 0.51
C GLU A 105 7.16 16.93 -0.94
N VAL A 106 7.66 15.77 -1.38
CA VAL A 106 7.42 15.20 -2.71
C VAL A 106 5.94 14.90 -2.91
N ALA A 107 5.31 14.19 -1.98
CA ALA A 107 3.88 13.88 -2.03
C ALA A 107 3.02 15.14 -2.15
N ARG A 108 3.31 16.17 -1.36
CA ARG A 108 2.64 17.46 -1.44
C ARG A 108 2.83 18.14 -2.80
N ALA A 109 4.03 18.09 -3.37
CA ALA A 109 4.29 18.64 -4.70
C ALA A 109 3.52 17.88 -5.78
N LEU A 110 3.35 16.58 -5.63
CA LEU A 110 2.53 15.72 -6.49
C LEU A 110 1.01 15.87 -6.26
N GLY A 111 0.61 16.63 -5.21
CA GLY A 111 -0.81 16.93 -4.94
C GLY A 111 -1.55 15.84 -4.17
N THR A 112 -0.85 14.93 -3.50
CA THR A 112 -1.42 13.97 -2.55
C THR A 112 -1.04 14.33 -1.12
N ASP A 113 -1.91 14.00 -0.16
CA ASP A 113 -1.66 14.14 1.27
C ASP A 113 -1.26 12.83 1.94
N LEU A 114 -1.08 11.76 1.16
CA LEU A 114 -0.81 10.41 1.65
C LEU A 114 0.58 9.92 1.23
N VAL A 115 1.40 9.61 2.23
CA VAL A 115 2.63 8.82 2.06
C VAL A 115 2.41 7.45 2.70
N TYR A 116 2.85 6.39 2.04
CA TYR A 116 2.83 5.07 2.65
C TYR A 116 4.17 4.34 2.51
N PHE A 117 4.35 3.35 3.35
CA PHE A 117 5.48 2.43 3.35
C PHE A 117 4.98 1.03 3.75
N HIS A 118 5.79 0.02 3.51
CA HIS A 118 5.46 -1.36 3.87
C HIS A 118 5.90 -1.69 5.29
N SER A 119 5.16 -2.56 5.98
CA SER A 119 5.69 -3.29 7.13
C SER A 119 6.92 -4.11 6.73
N ALA A 120 7.64 -4.65 7.70
CA ALA A 120 8.83 -5.48 7.44
C ALA A 120 8.96 -6.59 8.49
N PRO A 121 9.59 -7.72 8.14
CA PRO A 121 10.08 -8.67 9.13
C PRO A 121 11.21 -8.02 9.94
N HIS A 122 11.37 -8.45 11.20
CA HIS A 122 12.50 -7.99 12.00
C HIS A 122 13.83 -8.38 11.35
N PRO A 123 14.86 -7.51 11.30
CA PRO A 123 16.10 -7.78 10.56
C PRO A 123 16.90 -8.98 11.08
N SER A 124 16.66 -9.42 12.32
CA SER A 124 17.27 -10.63 12.87
C SER A 124 16.54 -11.93 12.49
N TRP A 125 15.37 -11.85 11.86
CA TRP A 125 14.65 -13.06 11.44
C TRP A 125 15.16 -13.54 10.08
N THR A 126 15.29 -14.84 9.92
CA THR A 126 15.46 -15.45 8.60
C THR A 126 14.08 -15.84 8.09
N VAL A 127 13.65 -15.20 6.99
CA VAL A 127 12.34 -15.44 6.38
C VAL A 127 12.53 -16.05 5.00
N GLU A 128 12.05 -17.27 4.80
CA GLU A 128 12.04 -17.97 3.52
C GLU A 128 10.61 -18.07 3.02
N ILE A 129 10.33 -17.45 1.88
CA ILE A 129 9.02 -17.50 1.23
C ILE A 129 9.15 -18.34 -0.04
N ARG A 130 8.39 -19.44 -0.11
CA ARG A 130 8.31 -20.30 -1.29
C ARG A 130 7.05 -19.98 -2.07
N ARG A 131 7.18 -19.87 -3.37
CA ARG A 131 6.08 -19.55 -4.29
C ARG A 131 5.61 -20.71 -5.16
N LEU A 132 6.30 -21.87 -5.06
CA LEU A 132 6.00 -23.06 -5.85
C LEU A 132 5.81 -24.28 -4.95
N TYR A 133 4.90 -25.16 -5.31
CA TYR A 133 4.64 -26.43 -4.63
C TYR A 133 5.60 -27.53 -5.13
N ASP A 134 6.90 -27.33 -4.97
CA ASP A 134 7.90 -28.29 -5.46
C ASP A 134 8.05 -29.49 -4.51
N ASP A 135 7.68 -29.32 -3.24
CA ASP A 135 7.73 -30.33 -2.19
C ASP A 135 6.67 -30.06 -1.12
N PHE A 136 6.63 -30.89 -0.07
CA PHE A 136 5.74 -30.69 1.09
C PHE A 136 6.22 -29.62 2.08
N SER A 137 7.15 -28.76 1.69
CA SER A 137 7.65 -27.68 2.54
C SER A 137 6.59 -26.59 2.71
N PRO A 138 6.52 -25.96 3.89
CA PRO A 138 5.56 -24.88 4.10
C PRO A 138 5.86 -23.70 3.17
N PRO A 139 4.83 -22.94 2.74
CA PRO A 139 4.99 -21.77 1.87
C PRO A 139 5.85 -20.67 2.52
N VAL A 140 5.94 -20.68 3.83
CA VAL A 140 6.78 -19.75 4.60
C VAL A 140 7.45 -20.46 5.75
N ASN A 141 8.74 -20.23 5.90
CA ASN A 141 9.53 -20.63 7.06
C ASN A 141 10.15 -19.38 7.69
N VAL A 142 10.03 -19.26 9.02
CA VAL A 142 10.60 -18.13 9.77
C VAL A 142 11.43 -18.68 10.93
N GLU A 143 12.72 -18.35 10.94
CA GLU A 143 13.61 -18.64 12.06
C GLU A 143 13.86 -17.39 12.87
N ILE A 144 13.65 -17.50 14.19
CA ILE A 144 13.83 -16.41 15.15
C ILE A 144 15.05 -16.74 16.03
N PRO A 145 16.08 -15.89 16.09
CA PRO A 145 17.27 -16.19 16.90
C PRO A 145 16.95 -16.21 18.41
N PRO A 146 17.65 -17.01 19.22
CA PRO A 146 17.42 -17.10 20.66
C PRO A 146 17.59 -15.78 21.43
N THR A 147 18.31 -14.83 20.84
CA THR A 147 18.54 -13.49 21.42
C THR A 147 17.41 -12.52 21.16
N PHE A 148 16.50 -12.81 20.21
CA PHE A 148 15.37 -11.95 19.90
C PHE A 148 14.43 -11.81 21.12
N ARG A 149 13.97 -10.58 21.37
CA ARG A 149 13.01 -10.25 22.41
C ARG A 149 11.91 -9.40 21.83
N TRP A 150 10.72 -9.99 21.70
CA TRP A 150 9.55 -9.35 21.10
C TRP A 150 9.23 -7.99 21.71
N GLU A 151 9.20 -7.90 23.04
CA GLU A 151 8.81 -6.66 23.73
C GLU A 151 9.78 -5.51 23.43
N HIS A 152 11.08 -5.82 23.29
CA HIS A 152 12.08 -4.82 22.92
C HIS A 152 11.91 -4.36 21.48
N ALA A 153 11.81 -5.29 20.55
CA ALA A 153 11.61 -4.99 19.12
C ALA A 153 10.31 -4.22 18.88
N TRP A 154 9.23 -4.65 19.54
CA TRP A 154 7.93 -3.97 19.46
C TRP A 154 7.99 -2.54 19.99
N ALA A 155 8.58 -2.31 21.16
CA ALA A 155 8.70 -0.97 21.73
C ALA A 155 9.51 -0.02 20.81
N GLN A 156 10.60 -0.50 20.23
CA GLN A 156 11.38 0.28 19.26
C GLN A 156 10.58 0.61 17.99
N TYR A 157 9.84 -0.38 17.47
CA TYR A 157 9.02 -0.21 16.28
C TYR A 157 7.92 0.82 16.51
N VAL A 158 7.16 0.67 17.60
CA VAL A 158 6.11 1.63 18.01
C VAL A 158 6.67 3.04 18.16
N ASN A 159 7.80 3.21 18.84
CA ASN A 159 8.41 4.51 19.03
C ASN A 159 8.82 5.17 17.70
N THR A 160 9.40 4.39 16.79
CA THR A 160 9.80 4.90 15.46
C THR A 160 8.58 5.31 14.65
N ILE A 161 7.58 4.45 14.54
CA ILE A 161 6.35 4.72 13.79
C ILE A 161 5.58 5.89 14.43
N GLY A 162 5.51 5.97 15.76
CA GLY A 162 4.87 7.09 16.46
C GLY A 162 5.53 8.43 16.14
N THR A 163 6.88 8.48 16.19
CA THR A 163 7.64 9.67 15.79
C THR A 163 7.37 10.08 14.34
N MET A 164 7.32 9.11 13.42
CA MET A 164 7.00 9.36 12.02
C MET A 164 5.57 9.85 11.83
N ALA A 165 4.63 9.28 12.55
CA ALA A 165 3.23 9.71 12.52
C ALA A 165 3.03 11.15 13.05
N GLU A 166 3.77 11.54 14.07
CA GLU A 166 3.79 12.93 14.55
C GLU A 166 4.34 13.89 13.50
N VAL A 167 5.42 13.51 12.79
CA VAL A 167 5.97 14.31 11.68
C VAL A 167 4.93 14.49 10.57
N ALA A 168 4.21 13.43 10.21
CA ALA A 168 3.14 13.51 9.21
C ALA A 168 1.99 14.43 9.71
N ALA A 169 1.59 14.29 10.98
CA ALA A 169 0.55 15.14 11.59
C ALA A 169 0.94 16.63 11.59
N GLN A 170 2.18 16.95 11.96
CA GLN A 170 2.71 18.33 11.93
C GLN A 170 2.72 18.90 10.50
N ALA A 171 2.99 18.04 9.52
CA ALA A 171 2.89 18.38 8.11
C ALA A 171 1.43 18.47 7.60
N ARG A 172 0.42 18.13 8.42
CA ARG A 172 -0.99 18.00 8.02
C ARG A 172 -1.16 17.01 6.87
N MET A 173 -0.45 15.88 6.94
CA MET A 173 -0.47 14.81 5.96
C MET A 173 -0.75 13.49 6.67
N ARG A 174 -1.10 12.49 5.89
CA ARG A 174 -1.38 11.13 6.35
C ARG A 174 -0.20 10.22 6.07
N LEU A 175 0.08 9.33 7.01
CA LEU A 175 1.05 8.25 6.88
C LEU A 175 0.30 6.92 6.96
N ALA A 176 0.46 6.06 5.98
CA ALA A 176 -0.08 4.71 6.05
C ALA A 176 1.03 3.66 6.05
N MET A 177 0.77 2.56 6.73
CA MET A 177 1.58 1.36 6.64
C MET A 177 0.81 0.30 5.87
N GLU A 178 1.40 -0.22 4.81
CA GLU A 178 0.86 -1.41 4.17
C GLU A 178 1.16 -2.63 5.05
N VAL A 179 0.10 -3.30 5.46
CA VAL A 179 0.17 -4.49 6.30
C VAL A 179 0.41 -5.70 5.41
N ARG A 180 1.59 -6.31 5.56
CA ARG A 180 2.01 -7.42 4.71
C ARG A 180 2.14 -8.73 5.49
N PRO A 181 1.90 -9.87 4.84
CA PRO A 181 2.05 -11.16 5.49
C PRO A 181 3.50 -11.44 5.91
N TYR A 182 3.66 -12.23 6.97
CA TYR A 182 4.96 -12.72 7.48
C TYR A 182 5.90 -11.66 8.06
N GLU A 183 5.35 -10.51 8.48
CA GLU A 183 6.09 -9.37 8.99
C GLU A 183 5.72 -9.04 10.44
N MET A 184 6.37 -8.04 11.05
CA MET A 184 6.12 -7.64 12.44
C MET A 184 4.67 -7.26 12.69
N VAL A 185 4.01 -6.67 11.69
CA VAL A 185 2.59 -6.37 11.70
C VAL A 185 2.00 -6.94 10.43
N SER A 186 1.22 -8.02 10.58
CA SER A 186 0.70 -8.80 9.44
C SER A 186 -0.81 -9.05 9.52
N THR A 187 -1.49 -8.52 10.54
CA THR A 187 -2.92 -8.71 10.77
C THR A 187 -3.63 -7.40 11.11
N ALA A 188 -4.95 -7.37 10.98
CA ALA A 188 -5.75 -6.21 11.37
C ALA A 188 -5.62 -5.86 12.85
N ASP A 189 -5.57 -6.87 13.74
CA ASP A 189 -5.36 -6.66 15.17
C ASP A 189 -3.96 -6.14 15.47
N GLY A 190 -2.93 -6.65 14.77
CA GLY A 190 -1.56 -6.14 14.87
C GLY A 190 -1.45 -4.68 14.46
N ALA A 191 -2.07 -4.31 13.34
CA ALA A 191 -2.12 -2.93 12.85
C ALA A 191 -2.86 -2.01 13.82
N ARG A 192 -4.01 -2.45 14.35
CA ARG A 192 -4.77 -1.70 15.34
C ARG A 192 -3.95 -1.47 16.62
N ARG A 193 -3.30 -2.51 17.15
CA ARG A 193 -2.42 -2.41 18.31
C ARG A 193 -1.29 -1.42 18.08
N LEU A 194 -0.68 -1.41 16.88
CA LEU A 194 0.37 -0.45 16.52
C LEU A 194 -0.16 0.98 16.51
N MET A 195 -1.30 1.23 15.85
CA MET A 195 -1.91 2.56 15.76
C MET A 195 -2.35 3.10 17.12
N GLU A 196 -2.91 2.24 17.99
CA GLU A 196 -3.27 2.58 19.36
C GLU A 196 -2.02 2.97 20.17
N ALA A 197 -0.96 2.18 20.08
CA ALA A 197 0.29 2.44 20.79
C ALA A 197 1.05 3.68 20.27
N ALA A 198 1.00 3.95 18.97
CA ALA A 198 1.57 5.15 18.35
C ALA A 198 0.79 6.44 18.68
N GLY A 199 -0.52 6.34 19.00
CA GLY A 199 -1.33 7.42 19.52
C GLY A 199 -1.66 8.56 18.55
N SER A 200 -1.40 8.40 17.24
CA SER A 200 -1.61 9.44 16.24
C SER A 200 -2.75 9.13 15.27
N SER A 201 -3.63 10.10 15.04
CA SER A 201 -4.68 9.98 14.01
C SER A 201 -4.14 10.11 12.58
N ALA A 202 -2.94 10.63 12.40
CA ALA A 202 -2.27 10.72 11.11
C ALA A 202 -1.74 9.36 10.60
N LEU A 203 -1.68 8.34 11.47
CA LEU A 203 -1.29 6.98 11.11
C LEU A 203 -2.51 6.14 10.75
N GLY A 204 -2.45 5.50 9.61
CA GLY A 204 -3.44 4.53 9.13
C GLY A 204 -2.79 3.37 8.41
N VAL A 205 -3.58 2.66 7.62
CA VAL A 205 -3.13 1.51 6.85
C VAL A 205 -3.44 1.63 5.37
N VAL A 206 -2.61 1.00 4.55
CA VAL A 206 -3.00 0.51 3.24
C VAL A 206 -3.62 -0.87 3.46
N PHE A 207 -4.87 -1.03 3.07
CA PHE A 207 -5.59 -2.30 3.15
C PHE A 207 -5.45 -3.05 1.83
N ASP A 208 -4.53 -4.00 1.79
CA ASP A 208 -4.39 -4.88 0.63
C ASP A 208 -5.22 -6.15 0.80
N THR A 209 -6.10 -6.40 -0.15
CA THR A 209 -7.03 -7.54 -0.09
C THR A 209 -6.32 -8.89 -0.16
N ALA A 210 -5.24 -8.99 -0.93
CA ALA A 210 -4.47 -10.23 -1.06
C ALA A 210 -3.67 -10.53 0.20
N HIS A 211 -3.00 -9.53 0.77
CA HIS A 211 -2.21 -9.68 1.98
C HIS A 211 -3.04 -10.14 3.18
N PHE A 212 -4.19 -9.53 3.43
CA PHE A 212 -5.07 -9.97 4.51
C PHE A 212 -5.70 -11.33 4.23
N PHE A 213 -6.03 -11.63 2.95
CA PHE A 213 -6.67 -12.91 2.60
C PHE A 213 -5.73 -14.09 2.75
N VAL A 214 -4.46 -13.97 2.36
CA VAL A 214 -3.47 -15.04 2.55
C VAL A 214 -3.18 -15.31 4.03
N GLN A 215 -3.33 -14.32 4.91
CA GLN A 215 -3.24 -14.44 6.36
C GLN A 215 -4.49 -15.07 7.00
N LYS A 216 -5.46 -15.50 6.19
CA LYS A 216 -6.73 -16.08 6.65
C LYS A 216 -7.59 -15.11 7.44
N GLU A 217 -7.38 -13.82 7.27
CA GLU A 217 -8.29 -12.82 7.84
C GLU A 217 -9.64 -12.88 7.13
N ILE A 218 -10.71 -12.76 7.90
CA ILE A 218 -12.05 -12.54 7.36
C ILE A 218 -12.12 -11.08 6.93
N LEU A 219 -11.93 -10.79 5.64
CA LEU A 219 -11.76 -9.42 5.13
C LEU A 219 -12.82 -8.43 5.61
N PRO A 220 -14.14 -8.75 5.60
CA PRO A 220 -15.14 -7.85 6.18
C PRO A 220 -14.90 -7.51 7.66
N VAL A 221 -14.41 -8.47 8.46
CA VAL A 221 -14.11 -8.24 9.88
C VAL A 221 -12.84 -7.40 10.03
N ALA A 222 -11.81 -7.66 9.24
CA ALA A 222 -10.59 -6.85 9.21
C ALA A 222 -10.89 -5.38 8.87
N ILE A 223 -11.76 -5.15 7.87
CA ILE A 223 -12.21 -3.81 7.48
C ILE A 223 -12.96 -3.12 8.63
N GLU A 224 -13.86 -3.81 9.35
CA GLU A 224 -14.54 -3.26 10.52
C GLU A 224 -13.57 -2.87 11.63
N LYS A 225 -12.58 -3.72 11.92
CA LYS A 225 -11.53 -3.44 12.92
C LYS A 225 -10.70 -2.21 12.59
N LEU A 226 -10.50 -1.91 11.31
CA LEU A 226 -9.68 -0.82 10.78
C LEU A 226 -10.51 0.39 10.33
N ALA A 227 -11.82 0.40 10.60
CA ALA A 227 -12.72 1.48 10.21
C ALA A 227 -12.19 2.86 10.61
N GLY A 228 -12.22 3.81 9.68
CA GLY A 228 -11.69 5.17 9.86
C GLY A 228 -10.16 5.28 9.84
N ARG A 229 -9.43 4.15 9.67
CA ARG A 229 -7.96 4.11 9.58
C ARG A 229 -7.46 3.49 8.28
N ILE A 230 -8.33 3.07 7.37
CA ILE A 230 -7.97 2.66 6.02
C ILE A 230 -7.83 3.93 5.18
N PHE A 231 -6.59 4.27 4.79
CA PHE A 231 -6.30 5.48 4.03
C PHE A 231 -6.15 5.21 2.54
N LEU A 232 -5.85 3.97 2.18
CA LEU A 232 -5.74 3.48 0.81
C LEU A 232 -6.17 2.02 0.78
N VAL A 233 -6.72 1.58 -0.34
CA VAL A 233 -7.04 0.17 -0.58
C VAL A 233 -6.27 -0.31 -1.80
N HIS A 234 -5.59 -1.45 -1.67
CA HIS A 234 -5.04 -2.22 -2.77
C HIS A 234 -5.95 -3.41 -3.07
N LEU A 235 -6.30 -3.54 -4.34
CA LEU A 235 -7.20 -4.57 -4.84
C LEU A 235 -6.40 -5.60 -5.62
N ALA A 236 -6.00 -6.67 -4.95
CA ALA A 236 -5.31 -7.81 -5.50
C ALA A 236 -6.03 -9.11 -5.11
N ASP A 237 -5.82 -10.16 -5.87
CA ASP A 237 -6.43 -11.47 -5.66
C ASP A 237 -5.36 -12.55 -5.45
N ASN A 238 -5.72 -13.64 -4.78
CA ASN A 238 -4.89 -14.83 -4.66
C ASN A 238 -5.74 -16.07 -4.34
N ASP A 239 -5.08 -17.22 -4.17
CA ASP A 239 -5.71 -18.50 -3.83
C ASP A 239 -5.94 -18.68 -2.31
N GLY A 240 -5.55 -17.71 -1.50
CA GLY A 240 -5.57 -17.79 -0.05
C GLY A 240 -4.46 -18.67 0.54
N VAL A 241 -3.49 -19.13 -0.25
CA VAL A 241 -2.35 -19.94 0.20
C VAL A 241 -1.04 -19.20 0.00
N PHE A 242 -0.84 -18.63 -1.18
CA PHE A 242 0.33 -17.84 -1.52
C PHE A 242 -0.05 -16.38 -1.72
N ASP A 243 0.87 -15.51 -1.37
CA ASP A 243 0.72 -14.05 -1.52
C ASP A 243 0.93 -13.64 -3.00
N TYR A 244 0.05 -14.15 -3.85
CA TYR A 244 -0.02 -13.71 -5.24
C TYR A 244 -0.74 -12.37 -5.32
N HIS A 245 -0.35 -11.56 -6.29
CA HIS A 245 -1.04 -10.33 -6.66
C HIS A 245 -1.65 -10.50 -8.05
N TRP A 246 -2.65 -11.36 -8.15
CA TRP A 246 -3.43 -11.55 -9.36
C TRP A 246 -4.44 -10.42 -9.52
N ALA A 247 -4.89 -10.21 -10.75
CA ALA A 247 -5.97 -9.27 -11.00
C ALA A 247 -7.24 -9.68 -10.22
N PRO A 248 -7.98 -8.72 -9.65
CA PRO A 248 -9.27 -9.00 -9.02
C PRO A 248 -10.18 -9.84 -9.91
N GLY A 249 -10.71 -10.94 -9.35
CA GLY A 249 -11.52 -11.92 -10.05
C GLY A 249 -10.75 -13.11 -10.63
N ARG A 250 -9.42 -13.15 -10.48
CA ARG A 250 -8.58 -14.30 -10.87
C ARG A 250 -8.38 -15.31 -9.74
N GLY A 251 -8.69 -14.98 -8.51
CA GLY A 251 -8.46 -15.81 -7.32
C GLY A 251 -9.73 -16.09 -6.52
N GLN A 252 -9.57 -16.13 -5.20
CA GLN A 252 -10.59 -16.57 -4.25
C GLN A 252 -11.01 -15.48 -3.26
N VAL A 253 -10.56 -14.24 -3.42
CA VAL A 253 -10.98 -13.12 -2.55
C VAL A 253 -12.50 -12.96 -2.62
N PRO A 254 -13.21 -12.91 -1.47
CA PRO A 254 -14.67 -12.79 -1.42
C PRO A 254 -15.12 -11.35 -1.73
N TRP A 255 -15.01 -10.94 -2.99
CA TRP A 255 -15.16 -9.55 -3.45
C TRP A 255 -16.45 -8.87 -3.03
N GLU A 256 -17.60 -9.56 -3.15
CA GLU A 256 -18.90 -8.95 -2.84
C GLU A 256 -19.01 -8.54 -1.37
N SER A 257 -18.57 -9.39 -0.45
CA SER A 257 -18.61 -9.09 0.99
C SER A 257 -17.52 -8.07 1.38
N THR A 258 -16.36 -8.12 0.74
CA THR A 258 -15.23 -7.20 0.97
C THR A 258 -15.61 -5.77 0.56
N LEU A 259 -16.12 -5.60 -0.65
CA LEU A 259 -16.54 -4.28 -1.16
C LEU A 259 -17.74 -3.74 -0.37
N ARG A 260 -18.68 -4.60 0.04
CA ARG A 260 -19.81 -4.21 0.92
C ARG A 260 -19.32 -3.71 2.28
N ALA A 261 -18.29 -4.36 2.86
CA ALA A 261 -17.72 -3.93 4.14
C ALA A 261 -17.03 -2.56 4.02
N LEU A 262 -16.24 -2.33 2.97
CA LEU A 262 -15.63 -1.02 2.71
C LEU A 262 -16.67 0.09 2.59
N ARG A 263 -17.78 -0.20 1.88
CA ARG A 263 -18.92 0.72 1.79
C ARG A 263 -19.55 0.97 3.16
N LYS A 264 -19.80 -0.09 3.93
CA LYS A 264 -20.46 -0.01 5.25
C LYS A 264 -19.67 0.87 6.22
N VAL A 265 -18.33 0.77 6.23
CA VAL A 265 -17.49 1.62 7.08
C VAL A 265 -17.28 3.03 6.53
N GLY A 266 -17.94 3.37 5.42
CA GLY A 266 -17.89 4.70 4.82
C GLY A 266 -16.54 5.02 4.16
N TYR A 267 -15.79 4.01 3.69
CA TYR A 267 -14.51 4.25 3.03
C TYR A 267 -14.67 5.19 1.84
N GLN A 268 -13.79 6.17 1.76
CA GLN A 268 -13.66 7.12 0.65
C GLN A 268 -12.19 7.29 0.29
N GLY A 269 -11.91 7.52 -0.97
CA GLY A 269 -10.54 7.69 -1.46
C GLY A 269 -10.24 6.80 -2.65
N PHE A 270 -9.02 6.31 -2.74
CA PHE A 270 -8.59 5.47 -3.86
C PHE A 270 -8.58 3.99 -3.47
N ALA A 271 -9.05 3.17 -4.41
CA ALA A 271 -8.88 1.71 -4.41
C ALA A 271 -8.09 1.36 -5.68
N ASN A 272 -6.82 1.05 -5.52
CA ASN A 272 -5.90 0.86 -6.63
C ASN A 272 -5.81 -0.62 -6.99
N ILE A 273 -5.90 -0.95 -8.28
CA ILE A 273 -5.64 -2.31 -8.77
C ILE A 273 -4.16 -2.60 -8.59
N ASP A 274 -3.86 -3.66 -7.84
CA ASP A 274 -2.50 -4.05 -7.47
C ASP A 274 -2.15 -5.43 -8.03
N VAL A 275 -1.63 -5.45 -9.25
CA VAL A 275 -1.20 -6.68 -9.93
C VAL A 275 0.31 -6.67 -10.05
N ALA A 276 0.93 -7.73 -9.57
CA ALA A 276 2.38 -7.90 -9.61
C ALA A 276 2.73 -9.33 -10.02
N GLY A 277 3.82 -9.48 -10.75
CA GLY A 277 4.32 -10.78 -11.20
C GLY A 277 4.83 -10.73 -12.63
N THR A 278 5.03 -11.90 -13.22
CA THR A 278 5.43 -12.04 -14.63
C THR A 278 4.19 -12.30 -15.48
N TYR A 279 3.92 -11.41 -16.41
CA TYR A 279 2.78 -11.48 -17.32
C TYR A 279 3.25 -11.18 -18.75
N ASP A 280 2.66 -11.88 -19.73
CA ASP A 280 2.84 -11.54 -21.14
C ASP A 280 2.11 -10.25 -21.52
N ASP A 281 0.97 -9.98 -20.84
CA ASP A 281 0.14 -8.78 -21.02
C ASP A 281 -0.33 -8.25 -19.66
N ILE A 282 0.54 -7.47 -18.99
CA ILE A 282 0.20 -6.84 -17.71
C ILE A 282 -0.89 -5.78 -17.87
N ASP A 283 -0.93 -5.08 -19.00
CA ASP A 283 -1.94 -4.05 -19.30
C ASP A 283 -3.33 -4.69 -19.35
N GLY A 284 -3.44 -5.84 -20.02
CA GLY A 284 -4.69 -6.61 -20.09
C GLY A 284 -5.14 -7.10 -18.72
N GLU A 285 -4.23 -7.57 -17.86
CA GLU A 285 -4.57 -8.03 -16.50
C GLU A 285 -5.06 -6.87 -15.61
N ILE A 286 -4.42 -5.72 -15.66
CA ILE A 286 -4.88 -4.53 -14.92
C ILE A 286 -6.27 -4.10 -15.42
N CYS A 287 -6.48 -4.05 -16.73
CA CYS A 287 -7.78 -3.72 -17.32
C CYS A 287 -8.86 -4.75 -16.96
N PHE A 288 -8.52 -6.04 -16.94
CA PHE A 288 -9.43 -7.10 -16.50
C PHE A 288 -9.88 -6.85 -15.04
N GLY A 289 -8.93 -6.61 -14.11
CA GLY A 289 -9.24 -6.32 -12.70
C GLY A 289 -10.12 -5.07 -12.55
N ARG A 290 -9.83 -4.00 -13.29
CA ARG A 290 -10.66 -2.79 -13.36
C ARG A 290 -12.09 -3.13 -13.79
N ASP A 291 -12.27 -3.87 -14.86
CA ASP A 291 -13.57 -4.18 -15.42
C ASP A 291 -14.37 -5.15 -14.56
N PHE A 292 -13.69 -5.99 -13.79
CA PHE A 292 -14.29 -6.83 -12.77
C PHE A 292 -14.81 -6.01 -11.56
N ILE A 293 -14.04 -5.04 -11.08
CA ILE A 293 -14.35 -4.24 -9.87
C ILE A 293 -15.34 -3.11 -10.17
N ARG A 294 -15.19 -2.39 -11.28
CA ARG A 294 -15.96 -1.18 -11.58
C ARG A 294 -17.48 -1.33 -11.46
N PRO A 295 -18.14 -2.35 -12.04
CA PRO A 295 -19.59 -2.52 -11.89
C PRO A 295 -20.02 -2.81 -10.46
N ARG A 296 -19.17 -3.51 -9.68
CA ARG A 296 -19.41 -3.83 -8.26
C ARG A 296 -19.35 -2.59 -7.37
N MET A 297 -18.47 -1.66 -7.68
CA MET A 297 -18.38 -0.36 -7.01
C MET A 297 -19.50 0.60 -7.43
N SER A 298 -19.95 0.56 -8.67
CA SER A 298 -21.04 1.43 -9.16
C SER A 298 -22.35 1.18 -8.40
N ALA A 299 -22.56 -0.03 -7.89
CA ALA A 299 -23.70 -0.37 -7.03
C ALA A 299 -23.66 0.34 -5.65
N TRP A 300 -22.54 0.97 -5.26
CA TRP A 300 -22.42 1.71 -4.00
C TRP A 300 -23.34 2.96 -3.95
N GLY A 301 -23.63 3.58 -5.10
CA GLY A 301 -24.49 4.77 -5.19
C GLY A 301 -26.00 4.47 -5.20
N GLN A 302 -26.44 3.25 -5.48
CA GLN A 302 -27.84 2.91 -5.72
C GLN A 302 -28.55 2.26 -4.54
N GLY A 303 -27.86 1.82 -3.50
CA GLY A 303 -28.41 0.99 -2.42
C GLY A 303 -28.76 1.69 -1.11
N ALA A 304 -28.68 3.02 -1.01
CA ALA A 304 -29.03 3.73 0.22
C ALA A 304 -30.55 3.93 0.43
N ALA A 305 -31.39 3.50 -0.51
CA ALA A 305 -32.85 3.70 -0.48
C ALA A 305 -33.66 2.43 -0.16
N ALA A 306 -33.03 1.28 0.07
CA ALA A 306 -33.78 -0.01 0.16
C ALA A 306 -33.67 -0.74 1.51
N GLU A 307 -32.96 -0.23 2.51
CA GLU A 307 -32.89 -0.84 3.85
C GLU A 307 -33.16 0.24 4.92
N GLY A 308 -34.38 0.76 4.92
CA GLY A 308 -34.95 1.60 5.95
C GLY A 308 -36.21 0.93 6.55
#